data_3c9872763665eb03038f3c96ee6a470b
#
_entry.id   3c9872763665eb03038f3c96ee6a470b
#
_cell.length_a   1.000
_cell.length_b   1.000
_cell.length_c   1.000
_cell.angle_alpha   90.00
_cell.angle_beta   90.00
_cell.angle_gamma   90.00
#
_symmetry.space_group_name_H-M   'P 1'
#
loop_
_entity.id
_entity.type
_entity.pdbx_description
1 polymer ?
#
loop_
_entity_poly.entity_id
_entity_poly.type
_entity_poly.pdbx_seq_one_letter_code
_entity_poly.pdbx_strand_id
1 'polypeptide(L)'
;MAKIKQIFASEILNSRGEPTIQTKIALDNGLSAKATVPVGTSKGRHEAIDLRDHNPLRYNGQGVLKACKNIQDIIAPALIGVDISEQTKIDEIMIGLDITPNKFNLGANAVLSVSFACCRVGAISSNLPLYKYIRKKYNTEDFVDYKLPIPIFNMINGGKHSDDRFEIQEFNVIPFNDLPFKEKFRTGVEIFHLLKNVIKARYGYFATVGDEGGFTPIITQNKEALDLLQESVNNSSYKLGEEILFGLDVAADGFYNTQERKYIIKGKKNTTNDMINLYKEWVNKYPLAIIEDGLAQDSWLQWKELKKILLGINPEFLIVGDNLFTTSITLLKRGILNNSANTISIKANQVGTLSETIKCINFARRAGYKIIISHRSGETNDDFIADLAVAVNADFIKAGAPNRGERVAKYNRLMEIEEELGFVSTKE
;
A
#
# COMPACT_ATOMS: atom_id res chain seq x y z
N MET A 1 33.88 -8.21 -2.45
CA MET A 1 32.48 -7.97 -2.09
C MET A 1 31.75 -9.30 -2.07
N ALA A 2 30.72 -9.45 -1.23
CA ALA A 2 30.03 -10.72 -1.08
C ALA A 2 29.14 -11.02 -2.31
N LYS A 3 29.15 -12.28 -2.74
CA LYS A 3 28.42 -12.72 -3.93
C LYS A 3 27.26 -13.62 -3.57
N ILE A 4 26.22 -13.61 -4.39
CA ILE A 4 25.10 -14.53 -4.26
C ILE A 4 25.60 -15.95 -4.49
N LYS A 5 25.43 -16.81 -3.47
CA LYS A 5 25.83 -18.22 -3.50
C LYS A 5 24.65 -19.13 -3.77
N GLN A 6 23.50 -18.81 -3.19
CA GLN A 6 22.31 -19.64 -3.29
C GLN A 6 21.02 -18.80 -3.18
N ILE A 7 20.04 -19.14 -3.99
CA ILE A 7 18.68 -18.60 -3.93
C ILE A 7 17.73 -19.78 -3.72
N PHE A 8 16.87 -19.66 -2.73
CA PHE A 8 15.89 -20.68 -2.41
C PHE A 8 14.52 -20.05 -2.25
N ALA A 9 13.50 -20.61 -2.93
CA ALA A 9 12.13 -20.15 -2.88
C ALA A 9 11.22 -21.22 -2.32
N SER A 10 10.24 -20.80 -1.52
CA SER A 10 9.20 -21.67 -0.97
C SER A 10 7.84 -21.00 -1.04
N GLU A 11 6.81 -21.81 -1.24
CA GLU A 11 5.44 -21.40 -1.08
C GLU A 11 5.11 -21.29 0.42
N ILE A 12 4.50 -20.18 0.82
CA ILE A 12 4.01 -19.91 2.16
C ILE A 12 2.57 -19.37 2.07
N LEU A 13 1.92 -19.12 3.20
CA LEU A 13 0.60 -18.50 3.23
C LEU A 13 0.67 -17.02 3.64
N ASN A 14 -0.20 -16.21 3.06
CA ASN A 14 -0.45 -14.82 3.45
C ASN A 14 -1.53 -14.73 4.55
N SER A 15 -1.89 -13.52 4.96
CA SER A 15 -2.89 -13.23 6.01
C SER A 15 -4.32 -13.70 5.69
N ARG A 16 -4.58 -14.09 4.43
CA ARG A 16 -5.88 -14.60 3.97
C ARG A 16 -5.87 -16.13 3.80
N GLY A 17 -4.77 -16.80 4.18
CA GLY A 17 -4.61 -18.23 3.94
C GLY A 17 -4.36 -18.60 2.47
N GLU A 18 -3.98 -17.64 1.64
CA GLU A 18 -3.66 -17.85 0.23
C GLU A 18 -2.16 -18.04 0.02
N PRO A 19 -1.75 -18.88 -0.96
CA PRO A 19 -0.35 -19.08 -1.27
C PRO A 19 0.33 -17.79 -1.74
N THR A 20 1.55 -17.58 -1.24
CA THR A 20 2.49 -16.56 -1.71
C THR A 20 3.92 -17.09 -1.61
N ILE A 21 4.92 -16.27 -1.93
CA ILE A 21 6.32 -16.69 -2.04
C ILE A 21 7.15 -16.11 -0.91
N GLN A 22 8.01 -16.95 -0.33
CA GLN A 22 9.16 -16.56 0.46
C GLN A 22 10.43 -16.92 -0.31
N THR A 23 11.32 -15.94 -0.52
CA THR A 23 12.66 -16.17 -1.07
C THR A 23 13.71 -15.94 0.00
N LYS A 24 14.69 -16.87 0.08
CA LYS A 24 15.90 -16.75 0.92
C LYS A 24 17.12 -16.66 0.01
N ILE A 25 17.97 -15.66 0.25
CA ILE A 25 19.27 -15.48 -0.40
C ILE A 25 20.36 -15.80 0.61
N ALA A 26 21.35 -16.60 0.21
CA ALA A 26 22.58 -16.83 0.97
C ALA A 26 23.79 -16.38 0.16
N LEU A 27 24.74 -15.71 0.83
CA LEU A 27 25.98 -15.20 0.26
C LEU A 27 27.14 -16.18 0.49
N ASP A 28 28.23 -16.00 -0.24
CA ASP A 28 29.46 -16.79 -0.13
C ASP A 28 30.17 -16.60 1.20
N ASN A 29 29.95 -15.48 1.91
CA ASN A 29 30.46 -15.20 3.25
C ASN A 29 29.58 -15.74 4.40
N GLY A 30 28.51 -16.49 4.09
CA GLY A 30 27.62 -17.11 5.08
C GLY A 30 26.43 -16.23 5.52
N LEU A 31 26.39 -14.95 5.18
CA LEU A 31 25.23 -14.11 5.48
C LEU A 31 24.00 -14.54 4.66
N SER A 32 22.83 -14.39 5.23
CA SER A 32 21.58 -14.70 4.52
C SER A 32 20.41 -13.84 5.01
N ALA A 33 19.46 -13.60 4.13
CA ALA A 33 18.19 -12.95 4.46
C ALA A 33 17.04 -13.57 3.66
N LYS A 34 15.82 -13.29 4.11
CA LYS A 34 14.59 -13.69 3.43
C LYS A 34 13.67 -12.50 3.24
N ALA A 35 12.81 -12.59 2.23
CA ALA A 35 11.70 -11.68 2.02
C ALA A 35 10.48 -12.45 1.57
N THR A 36 9.30 -11.89 1.86
CA THR A 36 8.01 -12.43 1.42
C THR A 36 7.25 -11.35 0.68
N VAL A 37 6.34 -11.74 -0.21
CA VAL A 37 5.61 -10.77 -1.03
C VAL A 37 4.12 -10.86 -0.78
N PRO A 38 3.41 -9.70 -0.79
CA PRO A 38 1.97 -9.65 -0.59
C PRO A 38 1.20 -9.97 -1.88
N VAL A 39 -0.12 -10.15 -1.73
CA VAL A 39 -1.07 -10.41 -2.81
C VAL A 39 -2.24 -9.43 -2.72
N GLY A 40 -2.59 -8.77 -3.83
CA GLY A 40 -3.76 -7.88 -3.88
C GLY A 40 -5.06 -8.61 -4.24
N THR A 41 -6.18 -8.20 -3.63
CA THR A 41 -7.55 -8.61 -4.01
C THR A 41 -8.10 -7.67 -5.08
N SER A 42 -8.04 -6.38 -4.83
CA SER A 42 -8.36 -5.34 -5.80
C SER A 42 -7.13 -5.09 -6.66
N LYS A 43 -7.22 -5.39 -7.96
CA LYS A 43 -6.10 -5.25 -8.91
C LYS A 43 -6.46 -4.27 -10.00
N GLY A 44 -5.59 -3.28 -10.22
CA GLY A 44 -5.63 -2.43 -11.41
C GLY A 44 -5.34 -3.26 -12.68
N ARG A 45 -5.95 -2.89 -13.80
CA ARG A 45 -5.80 -3.64 -15.07
C ARG A 45 -4.37 -3.68 -15.60
N HIS A 46 -3.52 -2.75 -15.17
CA HIS A 46 -2.16 -2.59 -15.66
C HIS A 46 -1.09 -3.06 -14.68
N GLU A 47 -1.49 -3.75 -13.60
CA GLU A 47 -0.53 -4.34 -12.67
C GLU A 47 0.27 -5.48 -13.32
N ALA A 48 1.49 -5.67 -12.86
CA ALA A 48 2.28 -6.84 -13.20
C ALA A 48 1.62 -8.13 -12.68
N ILE A 49 1.88 -9.23 -13.34
CA ILE A 49 1.16 -10.49 -13.14
C ILE A 49 1.74 -11.29 -11.97
N ASP A 50 0.93 -11.55 -10.95
CA ASP A 50 1.19 -12.62 -10.00
C ASP A 50 1.00 -13.98 -10.68
N LEU A 51 2.07 -14.73 -10.88
CA LEU A 51 2.00 -16.04 -11.54
C LEU A 51 1.37 -17.05 -10.59
N ARG A 52 0.30 -17.71 -11.06
CA ARG A 52 -0.45 -18.77 -10.36
C ARG A 52 -0.36 -20.10 -11.09
N ASP A 53 -0.51 -21.20 -10.34
CA ASP A 53 -0.41 -22.55 -10.89
C ASP A 53 -1.61 -22.95 -11.77
N HIS A 54 -2.79 -22.37 -11.47
CA HIS A 54 -4.07 -22.70 -12.11
C HIS A 54 -4.46 -24.18 -12.02
N ASN A 55 -3.94 -24.90 -11.00
CA ASN A 55 -4.32 -26.26 -10.70
C ASN A 55 -5.49 -26.27 -9.71
N PRO A 56 -6.73 -26.59 -10.13
CA PRO A 56 -7.90 -26.52 -9.26
C PRO A 56 -7.86 -27.47 -8.06
N LEU A 57 -7.08 -28.55 -8.15
CA LEU A 57 -6.92 -29.54 -7.08
C LEU A 57 -6.00 -29.05 -5.96
N ARG A 58 -5.36 -27.88 -6.11
CA ARG A 58 -4.42 -27.34 -5.15
C ARG A 58 -4.69 -25.86 -4.93
N TYR A 59 -5.08 -25.49 -3.68
CA TYR A 59 -5.44 -24.11 -3.32
C TYR A 59 -6.41 -23.44 -4.31
N ASN A 60 -7.38 -24.21 -4.85
CA ASN A 60 -8.35 -23.71 -5.85
C ASN A 60 -7.69 -22.97 -7.03
N GLY A 61 -6.54 -23.44 -7.48
CA GLY A 61 -5.78 -22.82 -8.59
C GLY A 61 -4.82 -21.70 -8.17
N GLN A 62 -4.83 -21.29 -6.90
CA GLN A 62 -4.04 -20.15 -6.41
C GLN A 62 -2.61 -20.49 -5.98
N GLY A 63 -2.14 -21.75 -6.13
CA GLY A 63 -0.77 -22.16 -5.85
C GLY A 63 0.28 -21.32 -6.59
N VAL A 64 1.52 -21.30 -6.09
CA VAL A 64 2.63 -20.50 -6.64
C VAL A 64 3.89 -21.33 -6.91
N LEU A 65 3.75 -22.66 -7.05
CA LEU A 65 4.90 -23.55 -7.32
C LEU A 65 5.58 -23.26 -8.66
N LYS A 66 4.83 -22.83 -9.70
CA LYS A 66 5.41 -22.39 -10.98
C LYS A 66 6.34 -21.19 -10.78
N ALA A 67 5.90 -20.20 -9.99
CA ALA A 67 6.71 -19.04 -9.68
C ALA A 67 7.96 -19.41 -8.85
N CYS A 68 7.82 -20.30 -7.84
CA CYS A 68 8.95 -20.84 -7.09
C CYS A 68 9.94 -21.58 -8.01
N LYS A 69 9.42 -22.37 -8.97
CA LYS A 69 10.25 -23.07 -9.95
C LYS A 69 10.98 -22.09 -10.87
N ASN A 70 10.34 -21.04 -11.34
CA ASN A 70 11.00 -19.97 -12.11
C ASN A 70 12.15 -19.32 -11.36
N ILE A 71 12.00 -19.13 -10.02
CA ILE A 71 13.11 -18.63 -9.20
C ILE A 71 14.27 -19.62 -9.21
N GLN A 72 14.01 -20.93 -9.03
CA GLN A 72 15.06 -21.96 -8.88
C GLN A 72 15.74 -22.25 -10.22
N ASP A 73 14.98 -22.37 -11.30
CA ASP A 73 15.47 -22.89 -12.61
C ASP A 73 15.94 -21.78 -13.55
N ILE A 74 15.45 -20.53 -13.38
CA ILE A 74 15.74 -19.43 -14.32
C ILE A 74 16.47 -18.28 -13.60
N ILE A 75 15.89 -17.73 -12.52
CA ILE A 75 16.44 -16.56 -11.85
C ILE A 75 17.71 -16.90 -11.10
N ALA A 76 17.72 -17.98 -10.32
CA ALA A 76 18.86 -18.33 -9.49
C ALA A 76 20.14 -18.60 -10.33
N PRO A 77 20.13 -19.41 -11.41
CA PRO A 77 21.32 -19.60 -12.24
C PRO A 77 21.89 -18.30 -12.81
N ALA A 78 21.04 -17.33 -13.15
CA ALA A 78 21.47 -16.04 -13.70
C ALA A 78 22.05 -15.08 -12.66
N LEU A 79 21.73 -15.26 -11.38
CA LEU A 79 22.16 -14.37 -10.29
C LEU A 79 23.29 -14.94 -9.42
N ILE A 80 23.55 -16.25 -9.45
CA ILE A 80 24.68 -16.85 -8.72
C ILE A 80 26.01 -16.21 -9.17
N GLY A 81 26.83 -15.79 -8.21
CA GLY A 81 28.09 -15.11 -8.45
C GLY A 81 28.00 -13.60 -8.67
N VAL A 82 26.80 -13.04 -8.78
CA VAL A 82 26.58 -11.58 -8.86
C VAL A 82 26.90 -10.95 -7.49
N ASP A 83 27.52 -9.78 -7.51
CA ASP A 83 27.81 -8.98 -6.32
C ASP A 83 26.48 -8.46 -5.72
N ILE A 84 26.26 -8.75 -4.43
CA ILE A 84 25.02 -8.37 -3.76
C ILE A 84 24.86 -6.86 -3.64
N SER A 85 25.91 -6.11 -3.74
CA SER A 85 25.87 -4.66 -3.68
C SER A 85 25.26 -4.01 -4.94
N GLU A 86 25.10 -4.76 -6.03
CA GLU A 86 24.63 -4.25 -7.32
C GLU A 86 23.12 -4.45 -7.52
N GLN A 87 22.28 -3.98 -6.57
CA GLN A 87 20.84 -4.18 -6.58
C GLN A 87 20.18 -3.83 -7.92
N THR A 88 20.54 -2.69 -8.51
CA THR A 88 19.97 -2.26 -9.80
C THR A 88 20.26 -3.25 -10.92
N LYS A 89 21.49 -3.76 -10.97
CA LYS A 89 21.92 -4.77 -11.96
C LYS A 89 21.19 -6.11 -11.73
N ILE A 90 21.02 -6.51 -10.46
CA ILE A 90 20.26 -7.72 -10.11
C ILE A 90 18.82 -7.60 -10.65
N ASP A 91 18.15 -6.47 -10.41
CA ASP A 91 16.81 -6.22 -10.89
C ASP A 91 16.76 -6.16 -12.43
N GLU A 92 17.74 -5.54 -13.09
CA GLU A 92 17.85 -5.47 -14.56
C GLU A 92 18.06 -6.85 -15.19
N ILE A 93 18.85 -7.74 -14.58
CA ILE A 93 18.99 -9.13 -15.04
C ILE A 93 17.61 -9.82 -15.02
N MET A 94 16.88 -9.72 -13.91
CA MET A 94 15.55 -10.36 -13.78
C MET A 94 14.53 -9.77 -14.77
N ILE A 95 14.54 -8.46 -14.99
CA ILE A 95 13.69 -7.80 -16.01
C ILE A 95 14.04 -8.32 -17.41
N GLY A 96 15.32 -8.47 -17.71
CA GLY A 96 15.80 -9.00 -19.01
C GLY A 96 15.46 -10.47 -19.24
N LEU A 97 15.33 -11.27 -18.18
CA LEU A 97 14.91 -12.67 -18.28
C LEU A 97 13.41 -12.82 -18.58
N ASP A 98 12.57 -11.92 -18.09
CA ASP A 98 11.13 -11.98 -18.33
C ASP A 98 10.74 -11.49 -19.73
N ILE A 99 11.39 -10.44 -20.24
CA ILE A 99 11.14 -9.76 -21.52
C ILE A 99 9.72 -9.22 -21.74
N THR A 100 8.77 -9.50 -20.85
CA THR A 100 7.41 -8.96 -20.94
C THR A 100 7.24 -7.71 -20.05
N PRO A 101 6.43 -6.73 -20.48
CA PRO A 101 6.29 -5.48 -19.70
C PRO A 101 5.59 -5.68 -18.34
N ASN A 102 4.85 -6.77 -18.17
CA ASN A 102 4.05 -7.07 -16.98
C ASN A 102 4.52 -8.32 -16.21
N LYS A 103 5.74 -8.81 -16.46
CA LYS A 103 6.33 -9.98 -15.79
C LYS A 103 5.50 -11.28 -15.97
N PHE A 104 4.85 -11.43 -17.11
CA PHE A 104 3.97 -12.58 -17.39
C PHE A 104 4.69 -13.93 -17.37
N ASN A 105 5.95 -14.00 -17.82
CA ASN A 105 6.70 -15.25 -17.93
C ASN A 105 7.22 -15.75 -16.58
N LEU A 106 7.88 -14.90 -15.82
CA LEU A 106 8.47 -15.28 -14.52
C LEU A 106 7.48 -15.13 -13.36
N GLY A 107 6.61 -14.15 -13.43
CA GLY A 107 5.73 -13.71 -12.35
C GLY A 107 6.32 -12.56 -11.55
N ALA A 108 5.55 -11.47 -11.36
CA ALA A 108 5.95 -10.34 -10.54
C ALA A 108 6.21 -10.76 -9.09
N ASN A 109 5.46 -11.72 -8.57
CA ASN A 109 5.65 -12.31 -7.25
C ASN A 109 7.02 -13.01 -7.12
N ALA A 110 7.46 -13.75 -8.15
CA ALA A 110 8.78 -14.36 -8.17
C ALA A 110 9.88 -13.30 -8.19
N VAL A 111 9.81 -12.36 -9.13
CA VAL A 111 10.83 -11.32 -9.32
C VAL A 111 10.96 -10.42 -8.09
N LEU A 112 9.83 -9.96 -7.53
CA LEU A 112 9.84 -9.08 -6.36
C LEU A 112 10.39 -9.78 -5.11
N SER A 113 10.05 -11.04 -4.89
CA SER A 113 10.54 -11.78 -3.72
C SER A 113 12.06 -11.90 -3.72
N VAL A 114 12.66 -12.10 -4.89
CA VAL A 114 14.12 -12.11 -5.05
C VAL A 114 14.71 -10.71 -4.88
N SER A 115 14.13 -9.69 -5.51
CA SER A 115 14.56 -8.31 -5.42
C SER A 115 14.62 -7.82 -3.96
N PHE A 116 13.58 -8.07 -3.17
CA PHE A 116 13.51 -7.71 -1.76
C PHE A 116 14.49 -8.51 -0.89
N ALA A 117 14.63 -9.82 -1.14
CA ALA A 117 15.56 -10.65 -0.39
C ALA A 117 17.01 -10.24 -0.67
N CYS A 118 17.37 -9.90 -1.91
CA CYS A 118 18.67 -9.35 -2.27
C CYS A 118 18.95 -8.03 -1.56
N CYS A 119 17.96 -7.11 -1.54
CA CYS A 119 18.11 -5.84 -0.85
C CYS A 119 18.35 -6.02 0.66
N ARG A 120 17.62 -6.92 1.33
CA ARG A 120 17.81 -7.21 2.75
C ARG A 120 19.21 -7.77 3.05
N VAL A 121 19.63 -8.79 2.30
CA VAL A 121 20.97 -9.37 2.55
C VAL A 121 22.08 -8.42 2.15
N GLY A 122 21.86 -7.54 1.17
CA GLY A 122 22.76 -6.46 0.81
C GLY A 122 22.94 -5.43 1.94
N ALA A 123 21.86 -5.08 2.63
CA ALA A 123 21.87 -4.23 3.81
C ALA A 123 22.66 -4.87 4.95
N ILE A 124 22.41 -6.14 5.27
CA ILE A 124 23.15 -6.91 6.27
C ILE A 124 24.64 -6.99 5.91
N SER A 125 24.96 -7.31 4.66
CA SER A 125 26.33 -7.39 4.17
C SER A 125 27.09 -6.05 4.22
N SER A 126 26.35 -4.95 4.16
CA SER A 126 26.87 -3.59 4.27
C SER A 126 26.90 -3.05 5.71
N ASN A 127 26.45 -3.85 6.69
CA ASN A 127 26.27 -3.46 8.09
C ASN A 127 25.43 -2.16 8.23
N LEU A 128 24.35 -2.07 7.47
CA LEU A 128 23.44 -0.93 7.48
C LEU A 128 22.00 -1.37 7.79
N PRO A 129 21.23 -0.57 8.54
CA PRO A 129 19.76 -0.71 8.56
C PRO A 129 19.20 -0.64 7.13
N LEU A 130 18.10 -1.38 6.89
CA LEU A 130 17.55 -1.54 5.53
C LEU A 130 17.18 -0.19 4.90
N TYR A 131 16.52 0.70 5.65
CA TYR A 131 16.14 2.03 5.12
C TYR A 131 17.36 2.89 4.74
N LYS A 132 18.48 2.80 5.48
CA LYS A 132 19.74 3.51 5.14
C LYS A 132 20.40 2.91 3.89
N TYR A 133 20.37 1.57 3.79
CA TYR A 133 20.89 0.87 2.62
C TYR A 133 20.13 1.24 1.35
N ILE A 134 18.79 1.19 1.38
CA ILE A 134 17.94 1.57 0.24
C ILE A 134 18.24 3.01 -0.18
N ARG A 135 18.26 3.97 0.76
CA ARG A 135 18.56 5.38 0.46
C ARG A 135 19.91 5.53 -0.23
N LYS A 136 20.96 4.94 0.32
CA LYS A 136 22.32 4.99 -0.24
C LYS A 136 22.40 4.37 -1.64
N LYS A 137 21.69 3.26 -1.90
CA LYS A 137 21.76 2.55 -3.19
C LYS A 137 21.09 3.28 -4.33
N TYR A 138 20.02 4.00 -4.05
CA TYR A 138 19.21 4.63 -5.10
C TYR A 138 19.38 6.14 -5.18
N ASN A 139 20.42 6.68 -4.49
CA ASN A 139 20.72 8.12 -4.46
C ASN A 139 19.46 8.95 -4.24
N THR A 140 18.63 8.55 -3.28
CA THR A 140 17.52 9.37 -2.83
C THR A 140 18.03 10.47 -1.88
N GLU A 141 19.29 10.93 -2.13
CA GLU A 141 20.10 11.81 -1.28
C GLU A 141 19.69 13.29 -1.34
N ASP A 142 18.69 13.64 -2.17
CA ASP A 142 18.10 15.00 -2.13
C ASP A 142 17.51 15.33 -0.74
N PHE A 143 17.50 14.35 0.19
CA PHE A 143 17.05 14.51 1.55
C PHE A 143 18.21 14.33 2.54
N VAL A 144 18.57 15.40 3.22
CA VAL A 144 19.58 15.37 4.29
C VAL A 144 19.07 14.55 5.48
N ASP A 145 17.80 14.72 5.85
CA ASP A 145 17.18 14.10 7.02
C ASP A 145 16.23 12.96 6.66
N TYR A 146 16.09 12.02 7.59
CA TYR A 146 15.07 10.99 7.54
C TYR A 146 13.75 11.52 8.14
N LYS A 147 12.63 11.15 7.53
CA LYS A 147 11.28 11.45 8.04
C LYS A 147 10.47 10.17 8.16
N LEU A 148 9.71 10.07 9.26
CA LEU A 148 8.69 9.04 9.42
C LEU A 148 7.45 9.45 8.63
N PRO A 149 6.81 8.53 7.89
CA PRO A 149 5.58 8.82 7.16
C PRO A 149 4.40 9.03 8.12
N ILE A 150 3.40 9.82 7.71
CA ILE A 150 2.13 9.90 8.44
C ILE A 150 1.34 8.62 8.20
N PRO A 151 0.87 7.90 9.25
CA PRO A 151 0.09 6.68 9.08
C PRO A 151 -1.35 6.99 8.64
N ILE A 152 -1.86 6.23 7.69
CA ILE A 152 -3.27 6.18 7.27
C ILE A 152 -3.84 4.86 7.79
N PHE A 153 -4.73 4.91 8.78
CA PHE A 153 -5.29 3.73 9.42
C PHE A 153 -6.65 3.37 8.79
N ASN A 154 -6.76 2.21 8.20
CA ASN A 154 -8.03 1.68 7.71
C ASN A 154 -8.89 1.20 8.89
N MET A 155 -9.87 2.01 9.31
CA MET A 155 -10.69 1.76 10.50
C MET A 155 -11.97 0.97 10.21
N ILE A 156 -12.57 1.17 9.04
CA ILE A 156 -13.78 0.46 8.60
C ILE A 156 -13.56 -0.05 7.19
N ASN A 157 -13.80 -1.34 7.01
CA ASN A 157 -13.76 -2.03 5.72
C ASN A 157 -15.14 -2.19 5.12
N GLY A 158 -15.26 -1.85 3.84
CA GLY A 158 -16.40 -2.13 2.98
C GLY A 158 -15.95 -2.78 1.67
N GLY A 159 -16.82 -2.78 0.66
CA GLY A 159 -16.54 -3.34 -0.66
C GLY A 159 -15.94 -4.74 -0.59
N LYS A 160 -14.93 -5.01 -1.41
CA LYS A 160 -14.25 -6.30 -1.49
C LYS A 160 -13.44 -6.70 -0.24
N HIS A 161 -13.22 -5.78 0.70
CA HIS A 161 -12.53 -6.05 1.97
C HIS A 161 -13.50 -6.54 3.07
N SER A 162 -14.79 -6.62 2.74
CA SER A 162 -15.89 -7.16 3.54
C SER A 162 -16.84 -7.96 2.64
N ASP A 163 -18.07 -8.18 3.08
CA ASP A 163 -19.12 -8.89 2.31
C ASP A 163 -19.98 -7.97 1.42
N ASP A 164 -19.37 -6.91 0.86
CA ASP A 164 -19.98 -5.96 -0.10
C ASP A 164 -21.32 -5.32 0.38
N ARG A 165 -21.49 -5.12 1.69
CA ARG A 165 -22.70 -4.51 2.25
C ARG A 165 -22.84 -3.04 1.91
N PHE A 166 -21.73 -2.36 1.67
CA PHE A 166 -21.62 -0.99 1.19
C PHE A 166 -20.36 -0.87 0.31
N GLU A 167 -20.36 0.09 -0.60
CA GLU A 167 -19.50 0.03 -1.78
C GLU A 167 -18.07 0.51 -1.53
N ILE A 168 -17.90 1.57 -0.70
CA ILE A 168 -16.57 2.16 -0.45
C ILE A 168 -15.70 1.19 0.37
N GLN A 169 -14.48 0.97 -0.12
CA GLN A 169 -13.60 -0.09 0.36
C GLN A 169 -12.98 0.22 1.72
N GLU A 170 -12.54 1.48 1.96
CA GLU A 170 -11.86 1.86 3.19
C GLU A 170 -12.29 3.24 3.69
N PHE A 171 -12.49 3.34 5.00
CA PHE A 171 -12.71 4.57 5.73
C PHE A 171 -11.57 4.75 6.73
N ASN A 172 -10.75 5.76 6.50
CA ASN A 172 -9.47 5.92 7.14
C ASN A 172 -9.47 7.05 8.17
N VAL A 173 -8.68 6.86 9.23
CA VAL A 173 -8.30 7.90 10.20
C VAL A 173 -6.84 8.24 10.00
N ILE A 174 -6.53 9.53 9.99
CA ILE A 174 -5.21 10.08 9.75
C ILE A 174 -4.86 11.03 10.88
N PRO A 175 -3.97 10.65 11.81
CA PRO A 175 -3.41 11.58 12.80
C PRO A 175 -2.53 12.60 12.08
N PHE A 176 -3.04 13.83 11.96
CA PHE A 176 -2.42 14.92 11.22
C PHE A 176 -1.97 16.03 12.17
N ASN A 177 -1.01 15.69 13.03
CA ASN A 177 -0.39 16.60 14.00
C ASN A 177 1.14 16.47 13.91
N ASP A 178 1.85 17.39 14.54
CA ASP A 178 3.33 17.39 14.53
C ASP A 178 3.91 16.59 15.72
N LEU A 179 3.33 15.42 15.98
CA LEU A 179 3.79 14.50 17.01
C LEU A 179 4.72 13.42 16.43
N PRO A 180 5.57 12.80 17.27
CA PRO A 180 6.34 11.62 16.90
C PRO A 180 5.45 10.48 16.34
N PHE A 181 6.02 9.59 15.55
CA PHE A 181 5.29 8.48 14.94
C PHE A 181 4.61 7.60 15.99
N LYS A 182 5.30 7.29 17.08
CA LYS A 182 4.78 6.52 18.23
C LYS A 182 3.47 7.10 18.78
N GLU A 183 3.41 8.42 18.90
CA GLU A 183 2.20 9.11 19.40
C GLU A 183 1.07 9.11 18.35
N LYS A 184 1.40 9.25 17.06
CA LYS A 184 0.42 9.10 15.98
C LYS A 184 -0.15 7.68 15.94
N PHE A 185 0.71 6.66 16.17
CA PHE A 185 0.27 5.28 16.25
C PHE A 185 -0.62 5.03 17.45
N ARG A 186 -0.25 5.54 18.65
CA ARG A 186 -1.08 5.50 19.85
C ARG A 186 -2.47 6.10 19.60
N THR A 187 -2.51 7.29 18.99
CA THR A 187 -3.77 7.95 18.60
C THR A 187 -4.66 7.06 17.75
N GLY A 188 -4.08 6.41 16.72
CA GLY A 188 -4.81 5.47 15.87
C GLY A 188 -5.38 4.28 16.65
N VAL A 189 -4.59 3.70 17.57
CA VAL A 189 -5.01 2.59 18.44
C VAL A 189 -6.17 2.99 19.37
N GLU A 190 -6.07 4.14 20.02
CA GLU A 190 -7.10 4.64 20.92
C GLU A 190 -8.42 4.88 20.20
N ILE A 191 -8.39 5.54 19.03
CA ILE A 191 -9.59 5.74 18.19
C ILE A 191 -10.16 4.39 17.71
N PHE A 192 -9.32 3.42 17.36
CA PHE A 192 -9.76 2.08 16.95
C PHE A 192 -10.55 1.38 18.08
N HIS A 193 -10.08 1.48 19.31
CA HIS A 193 -10.81 0.94 20.47
C HIS A 193 -12.10 1.68 20.78
N LEU A 194 -12.12 3.01 20.62
CA LEU A 194 -13.34 3.81 20.76
C LEU A 194 -14.38 3.44 19.70
N LEU A 195 -13.95 3.28 18.44
CA LEU A 195 -14.81 2.85 17.34
C LEU A 195 -15.47 1.49 17.62
N LYS A 196 -14.72 0.54 18.19
CA LYS A 196 -15.26 -0.76 18.63
C LYS A 196 -16.41 -0.56 19.63
N ASN A 197 -16.24 0.34 20.59
CA ASN A 197 -17.24 0.62 21.62
C ASN A 197 -18.47 1.35 21.03
N VAL A 198 -18.26 2.29 20.11
CA VAL A 198 -19.35 3.01 19.40
C VAL A 198 -20.18 2.03 18.59
N ILE A 199 -19.55 1.13 17.83
CA ILE A 199 -20.28 0.10 17.05
C ILE A 199 -21.08 -0.79 17.99
N LYS A 200 -20.51 -1.25 19.11
CA LYS A 200 -21.22 -2.07 20.07
C LYS A 200 -22.42 -1.34 20.70
N ALA A 201 -22.24 -0.08 21.08
CA ALA A 201 -23.29 0.73 21.69
C ALA A 201 -24.45 0.98 20.71
N ARG A 202 -24.14 1.25 19.44
CA ARG A 202 -25.13 1.58 18.42
C ARG A 202 -25.91 0.37 17.90
N TYR A 203 -25.24 -0.77 17.73
CA TYR A 203 -25.80 -1.95 17.05
C TYR A 203 -25.96 -3.19 17.96
N GLY A 204 -25.48 -3.15 19.20
CA GLY A 204 -25.64 -4.23 20.17
C GLY A 204 -24.73 -5.45 19.97
N TYR A 205 -23.76 -5.40 19.05
CA TYR A 205 -22.83 -6.50 18.77
C TYR A 205 -21.37 -6.01 18.63
N PHE A 206 -20.43 -6.94 18.73
CA PHE A 206 -19.03 -6.66 18.40
C PHE A 206 -18.82 -6.91 16.90
N ALA A 207 -18.41 -5.89 16.16
CA ALA A 207 -18.09 -6.05 14.76
C ALA A 207 -16.85 -6.94 14.59
N THR A 208 -16.88 -7.76 13.55
CA THR A 208 -15.72 -8.47 13.04
C THR A 208 -14.78 -7.51 12.31
N VAL A 209 -13.60 -7.98 11.94
CA VAL A 209 -12.64 -7.22 11.15
C VAL A 209 -12.48 -7.83 9.76
N GLY A 210 -12.29 -6.99 8.77
CA GLY A 210 -12.01 -7.38 7.40
C GLY A 210 -10.55 -7.79 7.16
N ASP A 211 -10.21 -7.99 5.89
CA ASP A 211 -8.88 -8.44 5.46
C ASP A 211 -7.75 -7.53 5.93
N GLU A 212 -8.00 -6.24 6.04
CA GLU A 212 -7.00 -5.23 6.42
C GLU A 212 -7.10 -4.79 7.88
N GLY A 213 -7.93 -5.47 8.67
CA GLY A 213 -8.07 -5.26 10.10
C GLY A 213 -9.10 -4.19 10.50
N GLY A 214 -9.63 -3.40 9.55
CA GLY A 214 -10.73 -2.47 9.81
C GLY A 214 -12.03 -3.21 10.16
N PHE A 215 -12.89 -2.60 10.99
CA PHE A 215 -14.17 -3.19 11.35
C PHE A 215 -15.10 -3.33 10.15
N THR A 216 -15.94 -4.37 10.15
CA THR A 216 -16.97 -4.62 9.15
C THR A 216 -18.36 -4.53 9.80
N PRO A 217 -18.83 -3.32 10.14
CA PRO A 217 -20.14 -3.15 10.78
C PRO A 217 -21.27 -3.52 9.83
N ILE A 218 -22.40 -3.97 10.39
CA ILE A 218 -23.63 -4.26 9.63
C ILE A 218 -24.36 -2.93 9.35
N ILE A 219 -23.78 -2.13 8.47
CA ILE A 219 -24.36 -0.88 7.96
C ILE A 219 -24.74 -1.06 6.50
N THR A 220 -25.60 -0.19 6.03
CA THR A 220 -26.12 -0.26 4.66
C THR A 220 -25.82 0.99 3.84
N GLN A 221 -25.21 2.01 4.45
CA GLN A 221 -24.86 3.26 3.78
C GLN A 221 -23.42 3.64 4.04
N ASN A 222 -22.71 4.00 2.98
CA ASN A 222 -21.33 4.50 3.08
C ASN A 222 -21.20 5.65 4.09
N LYS A 223 -22.22 6.53 4.15
CA LYS A 223 -22.26 7.65 5.08
C LYS A 223 -22.25 7.22 6.55
N GLU A 224 -22.88 6.09 6.89
CA GLU A 224 -22.91 5.59 8.28
C GLU A 224 -21.50 5.29 8.80
N ALA A 225 -20.59 4.85 7.93
CA ALA A 225 -19.19 4.63 8.31
C ALA A 225 -18.47 5.94 8.72
N LEU A 226 -18.72 7.04 7.98
CA LEU A 226 -18.19 8.37 8.35
C LEU A 226 -18.81 8.87 9.66
N ASP A 227 -20.11 8.67 9.86
CA ASP A 227 -20.79 9.04 11.11
C ASP A 227 -20.23 8.25 12.31
N LEU A 228 -19.90 6.95 12.15
CA LEU A 228 -19.25 6.14 13.20
C LEU A 228 -17.84 6.64 13.52
N LEU A 229 -17.05 6.98 12.52
CA LEU A 229 -15.71 7.55 12.73
C LEU A 229 -15.80 8.90 13.46
N GLN A 230 -16.70 9.77 13.02
CA GLN A 230 -16.90 11.07 13.65
C GLN A 230 -17.31 10.94 15.12
N GLU A 231 -18.28 10.05 15.43
CA GLU A 231 -18.70 9.77 16.80
C GLU A 231 -17.53 9.22 17.63
N SER A 232 -16.70 8.34 17.05
CA SER A 232 -15.56 7.75 17.75
C SER A 232 -14.49 8.78 18.11
N VAL A 233 -14.19 9.71 17.19
CA VAL A 233 -13.22 10.79 17.47
C VAL A 233 -13.82 11.80 18.46
N ASN A 234 -15.10 12.14 18.36
CA ASN A 234 -15.76 13.04 19.30
C ASN A 234 -15.83 12.48 20.73
N ASN A 235 -15.77 11.14 20.89
CA ASN A 235 -15.67 10.47 22.19
C ASN A 235 -14.23 10.35 22.70
N SER A 236 -13.25 10.88 21.98
CA SER A 236 -11.84 10.93 22.39
C SER A 236 -11.45 12.32 22.91
N SER A 237 -10.20 12.44 23.34
CA SER A 237 -9.60 13.75 23.67
C SER A 237 -9.04 14.49 22.44
N TYR A 238 -9.06 13.87 21.26
CA TYR A 238 -8.47 14.43 20.04
C TYR A 238 -9.45 15.34 19.30
N LYS A 239 -8.92 16.38 18.68
CA LYS A 239 -9.70 17.39 17.96
C LYS A 239 -9.91 16.96 16.49
N LEU A 240 -11.16 16.66 16.15
CA LEU A 240 -11.56 16.36 14.79
C LEU A 240 -11.41 17.60 13.88
N GLY A 241 -10.76 17.44 12.74
CA GLY A 241 -10.51 18.52 11.78
C GLY A 241 -9.20 19.30 12.04
N GLU A 242 -8.60 19.16 13.23
CA GLU A 242 -7.31 19.77 13.58
C GLU A 242 -6.22 18.72 13.73
N GLU A 243 -6.42 17.74 14.62
CA GLU A 243 -5.45 16.67 14.91
C GLU A 243 -5.77 15.38 14.14
N ILE A 244 -7.05 15.16 13.85
CA ILE A 244 -7.55 13.97 13.14
C ILE A 244 -8.29 14.38 11.88
N LEU A 245 -7.85 13.83 10.77
CA LEU A 245 -8.52 13.93 9.49
C LEU A 245 -9.02 12.56 9.05
N PHE A 246 -9.95 12.53 8.10
CA PHE A 246 -10.44 11.30 7.48
C PHE A 246 -9.91 11.15 6.06
N GLY A 247 -9.85 9.91 5.60
CA GLY A 247 -9.55 9.53 4.23
C GLY A 247 -10.51 8.46 3.74
N LEU A 248 -10.67 8.37 2.43
CA LEU A 248 -11.41 7.31 1.77
C LEU A 248 -10.53 6.64 0.74
N ASP A 249 -10.51 5.31 0.71
CA ASP A 249 -10.20 4.55 -0.50
C ASP A 249 -11.52 4.03 -1.06
N VAL A 250 -11.95 4.65 -2.14
CA VAL A 250 -13.25 4.36 -2.72
C VAL A 250 -13.22 3.09 -3.55
N ALA A 251 -12.08 2.81 -4.20
CA ALA A 251 -11.91 1.71 -5.14
C ALA A 251 -13.06 1.63 -6.15
N ALA A 252 -13.40 2.78 -6.77
CA ALA A 252 -14.61 2.99 -7.55
C ALA A 252 -14.79 2.02 -8.72
N ASP A 253 -13.69 1.45 -9.25
CA ASP A 253 -13.75 0.38 -10.26
C ASP A 253 -14.54 -0.85 -9.78
N GLY A 254 -14.62 -1.08 -8.46
CA GLY A 254 -15.33 -2.21 -7.88
C GLY A 254 -16.83 -2.20 -8.13
N PHE A 255 -17.42 -1.02 -8.28
CA PHE A 255 -18.84 -0.83 -8.52
C PHE A 255 -19.16 0.00 -9.78
N TYR A 256 -18.18 0.14 -10.68
CA TYR A 256 -18.35 0.82 -11.96
C TYR A 256 -18.75 -0.16 -13.07
N ASN A 257 -19.92 0.07 -13.66
CA ASN A 257 -20.37 -0.65 -14.85
C ASN A 257 -19.79 0.02 -16.11
N THR A 258 -18.83 -0.66 -16.76
CA THR A 258 -18.11 -0.13 -17.93
C THR A 258 -18.99 0.01 -19.17
N GLN A 259 -20.01 -0.84 -19.34
CA GLN A 259 -20.92 -0.81 -20.50
C GLN A 259 -21.87 0.39 -20.41
N GLU A 260 -22.43 0.61 -19.22
CA GLU A 260 -23.38 1.71 -18.98
C GLU A 260 -22.68 3.02 -18.60
N ARG A 261 -21.39 2.99 -18.29
CA ARG A 261 -20.59 4.11 -17.76
C ARG A 261 -21.25 4.74 -16.51
N LYS A 262 -21.69 3.88 -15.58
CA LYS A 262 -22.38 4.27 -14.35
C LYS A 262 -21.77 3.58 -13.14
N TYR A 263 -21.81 4.24 -12.01
CA TYR A 263 -21.48 3.68 -10.70
C TYR A 263 -22.73 3.12 -10.06
N ILE A 264 -22.70 1.89 -9.61
CA ILE A 264 -23.85 1.22 -9.00
C ILE A 264 -23.71 1.30 -7.48
N ILE A 265 -24.46 2.19 -6.85
CA ILE A 265 -24.52 2.34 -5.39
C ILE A 265 -25.91 1.94 -4.93
N LYS A 266 -26.01 0.90 -4.11
CA LYS A 266 -27.30 0.34 -3.63
C LYS A 266 -28.28 0.05 -4.76
N GLY A 267 -27.77 -0.53 -5.84
CA GLY A 267 -28.56 -0.80 -7.04
C GLY A 267 -28.98 0.43 -7.84
N LYS A 268 -28.67 1.65 -7.37
CA LYS A 268 -28.94 2.89 -8.12
C LYS A 268 -27.77 3.21 -9.05
N LYS A 269 -28.10 3.64 -10.27
CA LYS A 269 -27.14 4.07 -11.29
C LYS A 269 -26.78 5.54 -11.10
N ASN A 270 -25.53 5.80 -10.76
CA ASN A 270 -25.01 7.14 -10.56
C ASN A 270 -24.06 7.52 -11.71
N THR A 271 -24.11 8.76 -12.15
CA THR A 271 -23.17 9.32 -13.12
C THR A 271 -21.87 9.70 -12.43
N THR A 272 -20.85 10.03 -13.20
CA THR A 272 -19.61 10.62 -12.65
C THR A 272 -19.88 11.94 -11.91
N ASN A 273 -20.79 12.76 -12.42
CA ASN A 273 -21.17 14.00 -11.74
C ASN A 273 -21.88 13.75 -10.41
N ASP A 274 -22.69 12.69 -10.31
CA ASP A 274 -23.30 12.31 -9.05
C ASP A 274 -22.24 11.89 -8.02
N MET A 275 -21.20 11.16 -8.45
CA MET A 275 -20.05 10.81 -7.59
C MET A 275 -19.29 12.05 -7.12
N ILE A 276 -18.97 12.97 -8.03
CA ILE A 276 -18.27 14.22 -7.70
C ILE A 276 -19.09 15.06 -6.71
N ASN A 277 -20.41 15.16 -6.90
CA ASN A 277 -21.30 15.88 -6.00
C ASN A 277 -21.38 15.21 -4.62
N LEU A 278 -21.40 13.87 -4.55
CA LEU A 278 -21.31 13.12 -3.29
C LEU A 278 -20.05 13.45 -2.52
N TYR A 279 -18.90 13.43 -3.18
CA TYR A 279 -17.62 13.79 -2.53
C TYR A 279 -17.59 15.25 -2.09
N LYS A 280 -18.10 16.16 -2.91
CA LYS A 280 -18.24 17.59 -2.56
C LYS A 280 -19.10 17.77 -1.30
N GLU A 281 -20.25 17.06 -1.20
CA GLU A 281 -21.08 17.07 0.00
C GLU A 281 -20.31 16.59 1.23
N TRP A 282 -19.60 15.47 1.10
CA TRP A 282 -18.88 14.86 2.21
C TRP A 282 -17.68 15.69 2.68
N VAL A 283 -16.91 16.28 1.76
CA VAL A 283 -15.78 17.18 2.09
C VAL A 283 -16.27 18.42 2.85
N ASN A 284 -17.47 18.93 2.55
CA ASN A 284 -18.05 20.05 3.29
C ASN A 284 -18.61 19.65 4.66
N LYS A 285 -18.89 18.36 4.89
CA LYS A 285 -19.52 17.87 6.11
C LYS A 285 -18.55 17.20 7.08
N TYR A 286 -17.54 16.50 6.58
CA TYR A 286 -16.54 15.75 7.34
C TYR A 286 -15.15 16.30 7.05
N PRO A 287 -14.21 16.22 7.97
CA PRO A 287 -12.83 16.65 7.75
C PRO A 287 -12.07 15.66 6.86
N LEU A 288 -12.57 15.43 5.66
CA LEU A 288 -11.92 14.60 4.65
C LEU A 288 -10.72 15.34 4.07
N ALA A 289 -9.57 14.66 4.01
CA ALA A 289 -8.34 15.17 3.44
C ALA A 289 -7.85 14.35 2.23
N ILE A 290 -8.32 13.10 2.10
CA ILE A 290 -7.86 12.14 1.09
C ILE A 290 -9.06 11.46 0.43
N ILE A 291 -9.04 11.37 -0.91
CA ILE A 291 -9.84 10.44 -1.71
C ILE A 291 -8.91 9.66 -2.63
N GLU A 292 -8.81 8.35 -2.41
CA GLU A 292 -8.10 7.39 -3.26
C GLU A 292 -9.08 6.68 -4.17
N ASP A 293 -8.72 6.54 -5.45
CA ASP A 293 -9.50 5.89 -6.50
C ASP A 293 -10.99 6.23 -6.51
N GLY A 294 -11.28 7.55 -6.39
CA GLY A 294 -12.65 8.07 -6.31
C GLY A 294 -13.47 7.89 -7.59
N LEU A 295 -12.83 7.63 -8.72
CA LEU A 295 -13.44 7.40 -10.02
C LEU A 295 -12.78 6.22 -10.73
N ALA A 296 -13.46 5.65 -11.75
CA ALA A 296 -12.92 4.56 -12.56
C ALA A 296 -11.58 4.92 -13.19
N GLN A 297 -10.64 3.96 -13.23
CA GLN A 297 -9.22 4.15 -13.60
C GLN A 297 -9.01 4.73 -15.01
N ASP A 298 -9.95 4.55 -15.93
CA ASP A 298 -9.84 5.06 -17.31
C ASP A 298 -10.52 6.42 -17.52
N SER A 299 -11.13 7.01 -16.49
CA SER A 299 -11.91 8.25 -16.57
C SER A 299 -11.05 9.54 -16.42
N TRP A 300 -9.95 9.63 -17.16
CA TRP A 300 -8.89 10.65 -17.01
C TRP A 300 -9.39 12.10 -17.00
N LEU A 301 -10.36 12.44 -17.84
CA LEU A 301 -10.92 13.81 -17.91
C LEU A 301 -11.74 14.12 -16.66
N GLN A 302 -12.49 13.14 -16.18
CA GLN A 302 -13.32 13.29 -14.99
C GLN A 302 -12.48 13.37 -13.71
N TRP A 303 -11.34 12.68 -13.67
CA TRP A 303 -10.37 12.83 -12.60
C TRP A 303 -9.83 14.26 -12.50
N LYS A 304 -9.54 14.91 -13.64
CA LYS A 304 -9.14 16.32 -13.68
C LYS A 304 -10.21 17.22 -13.09
N GLU A 305 -11.49 16.95 -13.42
CA GLU A 305 -12.62 17.69 -12.90
C GLU A 305 -12.78 17.50 -11.39
N LEU A 306 -12.73 16.25 -10.91
CA LEU A 306 -12.75 15.92 -9.48
C LEU A 306 -11.66 16.68 -8.73
N LYS A 307 -10.43 16.61 -9.21
CA LYS A 307 -9.28 17.31 -8.62
C LYS A 307 -9.54 18.83 -8.55
N LYS A 308 -9.99 19.44 -9.65
CA LYS A 308 -10.28 20.88 -9.69
C LYS A 308 -11.31 21.29 -8.65
N ILE A 309 -12.37 20.50 -8.50
CA ILE A 309 -13.48 20.79 -7.56
C ILE A 309 -13.00 20.66 -6.12
N LEU A 310 -12.32 19.57 -5.78
CA LEU A 310 -11.89 19.31 -4.39
C LEU A 310 -10.78 20.28 -3.95
N LEU A 311 -9.82 20.58 -4.80
CA LEU A 311 -8.80 21.60 -4.51
C LEU A 311 -9.39 23.01 -4.41
N GLY A 312 -10.53 23.30 -5.07
CA GLY A 312 -11.27 24.54 -4.90
C GLY A 312 -11.92 24.68 -3.52
N ILE A 313 -12.19 23.56 -2.83
CA ILE A 313 -12.72 23.55 -1.44
C ILE A 313 -11.56 23.58 -0.44
N ASN A 314 -10.57 22.73 -0.62
CA ASN A 314 -9.38 22.65 0.21
C ASN A 314 -8.13 22.48 -0.68
N PRO A 315 -7.25 23.51 -0.77
CA PRO A 315 -6.04 23.46 -1.59
C PRO A 315 -5.06 22.33 -1.23
N GLU A 316 -5.09 21.85 0.01
CA GLU A 316 -4.23 20.77 0.52
C GLU A 316 -4.85 19.37 0.32
N PHE A 317 -6.03 19.27 -0.32
CA PHE A 317 -6.73 18.01 -0.50
C PHE A 317 -5.92 17.04 -1.38
N LEU A 318 -5.83 15.76 -0.95
CA LEU A 318 -5.09 14.72 -1.67
C LEU A 318 -6.02 13.86 -2.52
N ILE A 319 -5.83 13.95 -3.83
CA ILE A 319 -6.47 13.08 -4.82
C ILE A 319 -5.45 12.01 -5.20
N VAL A 320 -5.71 10.78 -4.74
CA VAL A 320 -4.76 9.67 -4.82
C VAL A 320 -5.14 8.71 -5.94
N GLY A 321 -4.18 8.41 -6.80
CA GLY A 321 -4.30 7.34 -7.79
C GLY A 321 -3.55 6.09 -7.34
N ASP A 322 -4.28 4.99 -7.13
CA ASP A 322 -3.77 3.62 -6.98
C ASP A 322 -3.98 2.86 -8.31
N ASN A 323 -5.20 2.39 -8.60
CA ASN A 323 -5.52 1.73 -9.86
C ASN A 323 -5.31 2.64 -11.07
N LEU A 324 -5.47 3.95 -10.89
CA LEU A 324 -5.18 4.95 -11.92
C LEU A 324 -3.74 4.88 -12.41
N PHE A 325 -2.77 4.58 -11.54
CA PHE A 325 -1.35 4.62 -11.85
C PHE A 325 -0.64 3.27 -11.78
N THR A 326 -1.10 2.34 -10.95
CA THR A 326 -0.52 1.00 -10.74
C THR A 326 1.02 1.03 -10.61
N THR A 327 1.55 2.02 -9.89
CA THR A 327 3.01 2.24 -9.72
C THR A 327 3.76 2.36 -11.07
N SER A 328 3.07 2.65 -12.17
CA SER A 328 3.60 2.72 -13.54
C SER A 328 4.00 4.14 -13.94
N ILE A 329 5.27 4.33 -14.31
CA ILE A 329 5.77 5.62 -14.84
C ILE A 329 4.98 6.04 -16.07
N THR A 330 4.57 5.13 -16.93
CA THR A 330 3.81 5.43 -18.15
C THR A 330 2.43 6.00 -17.82
N LEU A 331 1.70 5.39 -16.87
CA LEU A 331 0.40 5.88 -16.44
C LEU A 331 0.54 7.16 -15.63
N LEU A 332 1.57 7.27 -14.80
CA LEU A 332 1.85 8.49 -14.05
C LEU A 332 2.14 9.68 -14.97
N LYS A 333 2.95 9.49 -16.04
CA LYS A 333 3.14 10.52 -17.08
C LYS A 333 1.82 11.00 -17.68
N ARG A 334 0.92 10.04 -18.00
CA ARG A 334 -0.41 10.35 -18.50
C ARG A 334 -1.23 11.15 -17.49
N GLY A 335 -1.19 10.78 -16.20
CA GLY A 335 -1.88 11.51 -15.13
C GLY A 335 -1.37 12.93 -14.93
N ILE A 336 -0.06 13.12 -15.01
CA ILE A 336 0.57 14.46 -14.94
C ILE A 336 0.10 15.34 -16.12
N LEU A 337 0.16 14.82 -17.34
CA LEU A 337 -0.29 15.55 -18.55
C LEU A 337 -1.78 15.91 -18.49
N ASN A 338 -2.61 15.03 -17.93
CA ASN A 338 -4.05 15.29 -17.77
C ASN A 338 -4.39 16.06 -16.48
N ASN A 339 -3.41 16.34 -15.63
CA ASN A 339 -3.63 16.95 -14.30
C ASN A 339 -4.68 16.21 -13.46
N SER A 340 -4.62 14.86 -13.44
CA SER A 340 -5.68 14.01 -12.91
C SER A 340 -5.63 13.82 -11.38
N ALA A 341 -4.44 13.81 -10.78
CA ALA A 341 -4.20 13.58 -9.36
C ALA A 341 -3.04 14.44 -8.85
N ASN A 342 -2.76 14.43 -7.56
CA ASN A 342 -1.59 15.08 -6.95
C ASN A 342 -0.83 14.14 -6.00
N THR A 343 -1.30 12.90 -5.84
CA THR A 343 -0.74 11.89 -4.95
C THR A 343 -0.78 10.53 -5.64
N ILE A 344 0.22 9.70 -5.40
CA ILE A 344 0.29 8.31 -5.90
C ILE A 344 0.41 7.33 -4.76
N SER A 345 -0.37 6.24 -4.81
CA SER A 345 -0.20 5.06 -3.97
C SER A 345 0.82 4.13 -4.64
N ILE A 346 1.88 3.75 -3.92
CA ILE A 346 2.99 2.94 -4.40
C ILE A 346 2.91 1.54 -3.80
N LYS A 347 2.85 0.54 -4.67
CA LYS A 347 2.80 -0.87 -4.32
C LYS A 347 3.83 -1.63 -5.16
N ALA A 348 4.92 -2.05 -4.55
CA ALA A 348 6.06 -2.66 -5.28
C ALA A 348 5.68 -3.90 -6.10
N ASN A 349 4.68 -4.67 -5.66
CA ASN A 349 4.20 -5.84 -6.40
C ASN A 349 3.42 -5.50 -7.68
N GLN A 350 3.00 -4.23 -7.88
CA GLN A 350 2.36 -3.78 -9.12
C GLN A 350 3.36 -3.66 -10.30
N VAL A 351 4.67 -3.60 -10.01
CA VAL A 351 5.73 -3.51 -11.04
C VAL A 351 6.75 -4.66 -10.97
N GLY A 352 7.01 -5.21 -9.78
CA GLY A 352 7.75 -6.45 -9.58
C GLY A 352 9.22 -6.31 -9.22
N THR A 353 9.84 -5.11 -9.14
CA THR A 353 11.19 -4.90 -8.61
C THR A 353 11.27 -3.65 -7.73
N LEU A 354 12.26 -3.64 -6.84
CA LEU A 354 12.58 -2.46 -6.05
C LEU A 354 13.05 -1.30 -6.93
N SER A 355 13.87 -1.57 -7.94
CA SER A 355 14.40 -0.56 -8.84
C SER A 355 13.31 0.15 -9.66
N GLU A 356 12.32 -0.59 -10.18
CA GLU A 356 11.18 0.01 -10.87
C GLU A 356 10.32 0.85 -9.92
N THR A 357 10.11 0.34 -8.70
CA THR A 357 9.38 1.05 -7.63
C THR A 357 10.03 2.39 -7.31
N ILE A 358 11.34 2.41 -7.04
CA ILE A 358 12.08 3.64 -6.74
C ILE A 358 12.11 4.60 -7.94
N LYS A 359 12.27 4.09 -9.16
CA LYS A 359 12.19 4.92 -10.38
C LYS A 359 10.83 5.63 -10.48
N CYS A 360 9.73 4.93 -10.15
CA CYS A 360 8.38 5.53 -10.14
C CYS A 360 8.25 6.60 -9.05
N ILE A 361 8.70 6.32 -7.83
CA ILE A 361 8.71 7.27 -6.71
C ILE A 361 9.48 8.55 -7.07
N ASN A 362 10.70 8.41 -7.58
CA ASN A 362 11.54 9.56 -7.95
C ASN A 362 10.90 10.38 -9.08
N PHE A 363 10.26 9.71 -10.04
CA PHE A 363 9.53 10.39 -11.11
C PHE A 363 8.32 11.16 -10.57
N ALA A 364 7.54 10.57 -9.66
CA ALA A 364 6.38 11.21 -9.03
C ALA A 364 6.80 12.47 -8.25
N ARG A 365 7.86 12.39 -7.45
CA ARG A 365 8.39 13.53 -6.68
C ARG A 365 8.81 14.71 -7.55
N ARG A 366 9.55 14.43 -8.63
CA ARG A 366 9.97 15.50 -9.58
C ARG A 366 8.77 16.20 -10.21
N ALA A 367 7.64 15.54 -10.27
CA ALA A 367 6.38 16.12 -10.74
C ALA A 367 5.54 16.79 -9.63
N GLY A 368 6.05 16.87 -8.39
CA GLY A 368 5.37 17.48 -7.25
C GLY A 368 4.27 16.61 -6.61
N TYR A 369 4.25 15.30 -6.90
CA TYR A 369 3.28 14.38 -6.30
C TYR A 369 3.70 13.99 -4.88
N LYS A 370 2.70 13.85 -4.00
CA LYS A 370 2.85 13.20 -2.71
C LYS A 370 2.93 11.68 -2.89
N ILE A 371 3.62 11.02 -1.96
CA ILE A 371 3.89 9.57 -2.01
C ILE A 371 3.23 8.88 -0.83
N ILE A 372 2.39 7.89 -1.10
CA ILE A 372 1.89 6.94 -0.13
C ILE A 372 2.56 5.60 -0.40
N ILE A 373 3.30 5.04 0.56
CA ILE A 373 3.72 3.64 0.49
C ILE A 373 2.60 2.78 1.05
N SER A 374 2.14 1.81 0.27
CA SER A 374 0.95 1.03 0.60
C SER A 374 1.22 -0.46 0.69
N HIS A 375 0.53 -1.11 1.64
CA HIS A 375 0.38 -2.56 1.77
C HIS A 375 -0.55 -3.13 0.69
N ARG A 376 -0.82 -4.43 0.77
CA ARG A 376 -1.90 -5.10 0.02
C ARG A 376 -2.84 -5.82 0.98
N SER A 377 -4.02 -6.23 0.47
CA SER A 377 -5.02 -6.94 1.28
C SER A 377 -4.52 -8.30 1.80
N GLY A 378 -3.87 -9.10 0.96
CA GLY A 378 -3.22 -10.36 1.36
C GLY A 378 -1.76 -10.14 1.76
N GLU A 379 -1.50 -9.71 2.99
CA GLU A 379 -0.18 -9.40 3.51
C GLU A 379 0.51 -10.58 4.17
N THR A 380 1.81 -10.41 4.42
CA THR A 380 2.62 -11.27 5.29
C THR A 380 3.18 -10.44 6.44
N ASN A 381 3.88 -11.08 7.39
CA ASN A 381 4.57 -10.36 8.46
C ASN A 381 5.85 -9.65 7.99
N ASP A 382 6.12 -9.60 6.69
CA ASP A 382 7.24 -8.85 6.12
C ASP A 382 7.02 -7.34 6.30
N ASP A 383 8.04 -6.64 6.80
CA ASP A 383 7.99 -5.23 7.17
C ASP A 383 8.73 -4.30 6.19
N PHE A 384 9.16 -4.84 5.04
CA PHE A 384 9.98 -4.13 4.05
C PHE A 384 9.43 -2.74 3.68
N ILE A 385 8.11 -2.60 3.58
CA ILE A 385 7.48 -1.34 3.20
C ILE A 385 7.65 -0.22 4.25
N ALA A 386 7.88 -0.56 5.51
CA ALA A 386 8.21 0.42 6.56
C ALA A 386 9.59 1.04 6.31
N ASP A 387 10.62 0.20 6.11
CA ASP A 387 11.96 0.66 5.74
C ASP A 387 11.96 1.42 4.41
N LEU A 388 11.19 0.95 3.40
CA LEU A 388 11.04 1.63 2.12
C LEU A 388 10.45 3.04 2.30
N ALA A 389 9.39 3.18 3.10
CA ALA A 389 8.74 4.47 3.34
C ALA A 389 9.70 5.50 3.95
N VAL A 390 10.52 5.09 4.93
CA VAL A 390 11.54 5.95 5.53
C VAL A 390 12.70 6.21 4.57
N ALA A 391 13.15 5.19 3.83
CA ALA A 391 14.23 5.34 2.86
C ALA A 391 13.95 6.44 1.83
N VAL A 392 12.70 6.54 1.37
CA VAL A 392 12.30 7.51 0.36
C VAL A 392 11.62 8.75 0.95
N ASN A 393 11.59 8.95 2.26
CA ASN A 393 10.83 10.01 2.93
C ASN A 393 9.38 10.09 2.40
N ALA A 394 8.68 8.97 2.35
CA ALA A 394 7.28 8.97 1.93
C ALA A 394 6.44 9.94 2.79
N ASP A 395 5.48 10.61 2.18
CA ASP A 395 4.60 11.52 2.93
C ASP A 395 3.68 10.73 3.86
N PHE A 396 3.20 9.56 3.37
CA PHE A 396 2.28 8.70 4.11
C PHE A 396 2.63 7.22 3.96
N ILE A 397 2.14 6.42 4.93
CA ILE A 397 2.10 4.96 4.84
C ILE A 397 0.69 4.46 5.08
N LYS A 398 0.21 3.55 4.22
CA LYS A 398 -1.05 2.82 4.39
C LYS A 398 -0.72 1.35 4.63
N ALA A 399 -0.91 0.86 5.87
CA ALA A 399 -0.56 -0.50 6.27
C ALA A 399 -1.71 -1.24 6.96
N GLY A 400 -2.94 -0.77 6.82
CA GLY A 400 -4.16 -1.33 7.40
C GLY A 400 -4.53 -0.73 8.74
N ALA A 401 -5.43 -1.39 9.47
CA ALA A 401 -5.81 -1.00 10.82
C ALA A 401 -4.67 -1.29 11.83
N PRO A 402 -4.70 -0.67 13.03
CA PRO A 402 -3.71 -0.91 14.07
C PRO A 402 -3.96 -2.23 14.82
N ASN A 403 -4.30 -3.27 14.09
CA ASN A 403 -4.47 -4.64 14.59
C ASN A 403 -4.06 -5.66 13.51
N ARG A 404 -4.12 -6.95 13.81
CA ARG A 404 -3.62 -8.08 13.01
C ARG A 404 -2.10 -8.04 12.85
N GLY A 405 -1.44 -9.16 13.11
CA GLY A 405 0.02 -9.23 13.20
C GLY A 405 0.75 -8.72 11.96
N GLU A 406 0.23 -9.06 10.78
CA GLU A 406 0.80 -8.65 9.49
C GLU A 406 0.71 -7.12 9.22
N ARG A 407 -0.22 -6.42 9.87
CA ARG A 407 -0.35 -4.95 9.78
C ARG A 407 0.54 -4.29 10.83
N VAL A 408 0.41 -4.74 12.09
CA VAL A 408 1.16 -4.21 13.23
C VAL A 408 2.67 -4.36 13.05
N ALA A 409 3.15 -5.42 12.36
CA ALA A 409 4.57 -5.59 12.06
C ALA A 409 5.18 -4.35 11.37
N LYS A 410 4.47 -3.72 10.41
CA LYS A 410 4.94 -2.53 9.71
C LYS A 410 5.00 -1.31 10.64
N TYR A 411 4.00 -1.14 11.48
CA TYR A 411 3.94 -0.04 12.44
C TYR A 411 4.99 -0.18 13.54
N ASN A 412 5.19 -1.40 14.07
CA ASN A 412 6.24 -1.69 15.04
C ASN A 412 7.62 -1.37 14.43
N ARG A 413 7.87 -1.76 13.17
CA ARG A 413 9.12 -1.45 12.50
C ARG A 413 9.35 0.06 12.37
N LEU A 414 8.32 0.85 12.10
CA LEU A 414 8.42 2.31 12.05
C LEU A 414 8.76 2.91 13.42
N MET A 415 8.21 2.38 14.52
CA MET A 415 8.58 2.80 15.87
C MET A 415 10.04 2.46 16.20
N GLU A 416 10.52 1.26 15.80
CA GLU A 416 11.93 0.90 15.94
C GLU A 416 12.84 1.87 15.15
N ILE A 417 12.47 2.21 13.90
CA ILE A 417 13.22 3.17 13.08
C ILE A 417 13.21 4.57 13.73
N GLU A 418 12.09 4.99 14.33
CA GLU A 418 12.02 6.25 15.06
C GLU A 418 13.04 6.29 16.20
N GLU A 419 13.15 5.20 16.97
CA GLU A 419 14.15 5.06 18.05
C GLU A 419 15.58 5.03 17.49
N GLU A 420 15.83 4.29 16.40
CA GLU A 420 17.13 4.23 15.72
C GLU A 420 17.61 5.63 15.21
N LEU A 421 16.67 6.50 14.87
CA LEU A 421 16.94 7.87 14.40
C LEU A 421 17.10 8.88 15.55
N GLY A 422 16.85 8.47 16.79
CA GLY A 422 16.96 9.33 17.96
C GLY A 422 15.84 10.34 18.11
N PHE A 423 14.70 10.12 17.43
CA PHE A 423 13.49 10.94 17.60
C PHE A 423 12.76 10.56 18.90
N VAL A 424 13.48 10.56 20.04
CA VAL A 424 12.89 10.28 21.35
C VAL A 424 12.01 11.46 21.75
N SER A 425 10.77 11.18 22.09
CA SER A 425 9.88 12.18 22.71
C SER A 425 10.50 12.71 24.01
N THR A 426 10.90 13.98 24.02
CA THR A 426 11.39 14.69 25.22
C THR A 426 10.23 15.24 26.07
N LYS A 427 9.04 14.64 26.01
CA LYS A 427 7.91 14.98 26.90
C LYS A 427 7.55 13.74 27.72
N GLU A 428 8.20 13.61 28.90
CA GLU A 428 7.60 12.93 30.03
C GLU A 428 6.51 13.82 30.68
#